data_1d3f0d1153aa5fd6ca4ef014a9dfa043
#
_entry.id   1d3f0d1153aa5fd6ca4ef014a9dfa043
#
_cell.length_a   1.000
_cell.length_b   1.000
_cell.length_c   1.000
_cell.angle_alpha   90.00
_cell.angle_beta   90.00
_cell.angle_gamma   90.00
#
_symmetry.space_group_name_H-M   'P 1'
#
loop_
_entity.id
_entity.type
_entity.pdbx_description
1 polymer ?
#
loop_
_entity_poly.entity_id
_entity_poly.type
_entity_poly.pdbx_seq_one_letter_code
_entity_poly.pdbx_strand_id
1 'polypeptide(L)'
;LIVMANKAKEAGASVVTVTIHPEASIGKVCESCIVIPGATPKSNLEDTSESAQPMGNAFEQMSWIVYDAVIMILMNKLGKTEEEMFKHHANLE
;
A
#
# COMPACT_ATOMS: atom_id res chain seq x y z
N LEU A 1 -2.63 -13.06 -0.10
CA LEU A 1 -3.12 -11.69 0.05
C LEU A 1 -4.65 -11.62 0.01
N ILE A 2 -5.34 -12.17 -1.01
CA ILE A 2 -6.81 -12.12 -1.16
C ILE A 2 -7.52 -12.71 0.07
N VAL A 3 -7.08 -13.88 0.55
CA VAL A 3 -7.65 -14.51 1.75
C VAL A 3 -7.50 -13.61 2.98
N MET A 4 -6.35 -12.96 3.13
CA MET A 4 -6.11 -12.03 4.24
C MET A 4 -7.00 -10.79 4.12
N ALA A 5 -7.15 -10.23 2.91
CA ALA A 5 -8.03 -9.10 2.66
C ALA A 5 -9.49 -9.42 3.01
N ASN A 6 -9.98 -10.58 2.59
CA ASN A 6 -11.34 -11.03 2.93
C ASN A 6 -11.52 -11.20 4.43
N LYS A 7 -10.58 -11.83 5.13
CA LYS A 7 -10.63 -11.96 6.60
C LYS A 7 -10.63 -10.62 7.31
N ALA A 8 -9.86 -9.65 6.82
CA ALA A 8 -9.86 -8.30 7.38
C ALA A 8 -11.23 -7.64 7.22
N LYS A 9 -11.86 -7.77 6.05
CA LYS A 9 -13.22 -7.25 5.79
C LYS A 9 -14.26 -7.94 6.67
N GLU A 10 -14.18 -9.26 6.82
CA GLU A 10 -15.06 -10.02 7.74
C GLU A 10 -14.92 -9.54 9.19
N ALA A 11 -13.73 -9.11 9.58
CA ALA A 11 -13.46 -8.50 10.90
C ALA A 11 -13.88 -7.02 10.98
N GLY A 12 -14.47 -6.45 9.93
CA GLY A 12 -14.96 -5.06 9.91
C GLY A 12 -13.92 -4.01 9.53
N ALA A 13 -12.76 -4.42 8.98
CA ALA A 13 -11.75 -3.49 8.54
C ALA A 13 -12.00 -3.00 7.11
N SER A 14 -11.73 -1.72 6.85
CA SER A 14 -11.62 -1.18 5.50
C SER A 14 -10.28 -1.59 4.90
N VAL A 15 -10.33 -2.21 3.73
CA VAL A 15 -9.12 -2.71 3.04
C VAL A 15 -8.82 -1.84 1.84
N VAL A 16 -7.65 -1.24 1.83
CA VAL A 16 -7.13 -0.44 0.72
C VAL A 16 -5.87 -1.11 0.18
N THR A 17 -5.69 -1.13 -1.12
CA THR A 17 -4.46 -1.64 -1.74
C THR A 17 -3.70 -0.54 -2.46
N VAL A 18 -2.39 -0.65 -2.42
CA VAL A 18 -1.47 0.13 -3.27
C VAL A 18 -0.97 -0.80 -4.36
N THR A 19 -1.15 -0.43 -5.60
CA THR A 19 -0.89 -1.35 -6.72
C THR A 19 -0.55 -0.61 -8.01
N ILE A 20 0.16 -1.29 -8.90
CA ILE A 20 0.31 -0.88 -10.31
C ILE A 20 -0.95 -1.25 -11.10
N HIS A 21 -1.62 -2.36 -10.72
CA HIS A 21 -2.70 -2.99 -11.47
C HIS A 21 -4.00 -3.04 -10.64
N PRO A 22 -4.82 -1.98 -10.63
CA PRO A 22 -6.07 -1.95 -9.87
C PRO A 22 -7.09 -2.99 -10.34
N GLU A 23 -7.00 -3.43 -11.60
CA GLU A 23 -7.83 -4.47 -12.20
C GLU A 23 -7.50 -5.90 -11.72
N ALA A 24 -6.36 -6.09 -11.07
CA ALA A 24 -5.96 -7.37 -10.52
C ALA A 24 -6.93 -7.87 -9.44
N SER A 25 -6.88 -9.18 -9.17
CA SER A 25 -7.82 -9.82 -8.24
C SER A 25 -7.85 -9.18 -6.86
N ILE A 26 -6.72 -8.67 -6.36
CA ILE A 26 -6.65 -7.98 -5.07
C ILE A 26 -7.38 -6.62 -5.13
N GLY A 27 -7.24 -5.87 -6.21
CA GLY A 27 -7.94 -4.60 -6.40
C GLY A 27 -9.45 -4.74 -6.37
N LYS A 28 -9.99 -5.85 -6.92
CA LYS A 28 -11.43 -6.14 -6.92
C LYS A 28 -12.00 -6.48 -5.54
N VAL A 29 -11.16 -6.95 -4.64
CA VAL A 29 -11.55 -7.31 -3.26
C VAL A 29 -11.50 -6.09 -2.34
N CYS A 30 -10.58 -5.16 -2.58
CA CYS A 30 -10.39 -3.98 -1.77
C CYS A 30 -11.47 -2.91 -2.02
N GLU A 31 -11.75 -2.10 -1.01
CA GLU A 31 -12.72 -0.99 -1.11
C GLU A 31 -12.18 0.16 -1.95
N SER A 32 -10.86 0.33 -1.96
CA SER A 32 -10.19 1.39 -2.69
C SER A 32 -8.80 0.96 -3.11
N CYS A 33 -8.30 1.57 -4.19
CA CYS A 33 -6.95 1.36 -4.70
C CYS A 33 -6.22 2.69 -4.82
N ILE A 34 -4.98 2.72 -4.34
CA ILE A 34 -4.03 3.77 -4.66
C ILE A 34 -3.15 3.25 -5.79
N VAL A 35 -3.26 3.86 -6.96
CA VAL A 35 -2.49 3.42 -8.12
C VAL A 35 -1.16 4.17 -8.17
N ILE A 36 -0.07 3.42 -8.14
CA ILE A 36 1.28 3.94 -8.34
C ILE A 36 1.77 3.41 -9.69
N PRO A 37 2.03 4.26 -10.68
CA PRO A 37 2.59 3.80 -11.95
C PRO A 37 4.00 3.25 -11.73
N GLY A 38 4.31 2.16 -12.41
CA GLY A 38 5.62 1.55 -12.33
C GLY A 38 5.78 0.37 -13.26
N ALA A 39 7.03 0.08 -13.65
CA ALA A 39 7.36 -1.10 -14.41
C ALA A 39 7.50 -2.32 -13.48
N THR A 40 7.04 -3.46 -13.95
CA THR A 40 7.27 -4.75 -13.30
C THR A 40 7.54 -5.83 -14.36
N PRO A 41 8.50 -6.72 -14.13
CA PRO A 41 8.76 -7.83 -15.06
C PRO A 41 7.58 -8.80 -15.22
N LYS A 42 6.58 -8.69 -14.34
CA LYS A 42 5.37 -9.54 -14.34
C LYS A 42 4.22 -8.95 -15.14
N SER A 43 4.31 -7.72 -15.61
CA SER A 43 3.29 -7.12 -16.46
C SER A 43 3.67 -7.31 -17.92
N ASN A 44 2.77 -7.92 -18.69
CA ASN A 44 2.87 -8.00 -20.15
C ASN A 44 2.27 -6.75 -20.83
N LEU A 45 2.05 -5.68 -20.11
CA LEU A 45 1.46 -4.46 -20.63
C LEU A 45 2.55 -3.61 -21.29
N GLU A 46 2.32 -3.24 -22.53
CA GLU A 46 3.23 -2.42 -23.35
C GLU A 46 3.44 -0.99 -22.82
N ASP A 47 2.67 -0.61 -21.80
CA ASP A 47 2.57 0.76 -21.28
C ASP A 47 3.29 0.95 -19.94
N THR A 48 4.30 0.16 -19.65
CA THR A 48 5.08 0.34 -18.42
C THR A 48 6.15 1.39 -18.67
N SER A 49 6.13 2.43 -17.85
CA SER A 49 7.20 3.42 -17.82
C SER A 49 8.55 2.71 -17.64
N GLU A 50 9.44 2.90 -18.60
CA GLU A 50 10.80 2.37 -18.48
C GLU A 50 11.45 2.92 -17.21
N SER A 51 12.01 2.04 -16.41
CA SER A 51 12.75 2.40 -15.22
C SER A 51 14.15 1.82 -15.29
N ALA A 52 15.15 2.64 -15.01
CA ALA A 52 16.53 2.18 -14.84
C ALA A 52 16.70 1.27 -13.60
N GLN A 53 15.71 1.26 -12.71
CA GLN A 53 15.73 0.42 -11.52
C GLN A 53 15.21 -0.98 -11.84
N PRO A 54 15.94 -2.04 -11.45
CA PRO A 54 15.55 -3.40 -11.78
C PRO A 54 14.36 -3.89 -10.95
N MET A 55 13.68 -4.91 -11.46
CA MET A 55 12.74 -5.76 -10.71
C MET A 55 11.54 -5.06 -10.05
N GLY A 56 11.18 -3.88 -10.49
CA GLY A 56 10.06 -3.13 -9.89
C GLY A 56 10.44 -2.29 -8.67
N ASN A 57 11.71 -2.10 -8.39
CA ASN A 57 12.20 -1.28 -7.26
C ASN A 57 11.60 0.14 -7.24
N ALA A 58 11.35 0.74 -8.38
CA ALA A 58 10.72 2.06 -8.44
C ALA A 58 9.34 2.05 -7.77
N PHE A 59 8.51 1.03 -8.02
CA PHE A 59 7.23 0.85 -7.36
C PHE A 59 7.39 0.64 -5.84
N GLU A 60 8.36 -0.17 -5.43
CA GLU A 60 8.62 -0.44 -4.02
C GLU A 60 9.01 0.83 -3.27
N GLN A 61 9.94 1.62 -3.81
CA GLN A 61 10.34 2.90 -3.22
C GLN A 61 9.18 3.90 -3.15
N MET A 62 8.40 4.04 -4.22
CA MET A 62 7.23 4.91 -4.23
C MET A 62 6.17 4.45 -3.24
N SER A 63 6.00 3.15 -3.05
CA SER A 63 5.07 2.60 -2.06
C SER A 63 5.44 3.01 -0.64
N TRP A 64 6.72 2.97 -0.28
CA TRP A 64 7.21 3.45 1.03
C TRP A 64 6.87 4.92 1.24
N ILE A 65 7.16 5.77 0.27
CA ILE A 65 6.85 7.22 0.35
C ILE A 65 5.34 7.45 0.51
N VAL A 66 4.53 6.71 -0.23
CA VAL A 66 3.06 6.81 -0.13
C VAL A 66 2.57 6.35 1.24
N TYR A 67 3.09 5.26 1.78
CA TYR A 67 2.71 4.79 3.11
C TYR A 67 3.07 5.81 4.19
N ASP A 68 4.26 6.38 4.15
CA ASP A 68 4.67 7.43 5.09
C ASP A 68 3.76 8.67 4.99
N ALA A 69 3.45 9.11 3.77
CA ALA A 69 2.53 10.21 3.56
C ALA A 69 1.12 9.93 4.11
N VAL A 70 0.61 8.71 3.91
CA VAL A 70 -0.70 8.29 4.47
C VAL A 70 -0.67 8.32 6.00
N ILE A 71 0.39 7.81 6.63
CA ILE A 71 0.54 7.85 8.09
C ILE A 71 0.57 9.28 8.60
N MET A 72 1.34 10.17 7.97
CA MET A 72 1.40 11.59 8.35
C MET A 72 0.02 12.28 8.25
N ILE A 73 -0.72 12.01 7.18
CA ILE A 73 -2.08 12.54 6.99
C ILE A 73 -3.02 12.01 8.09
N LEU A 74 -2.96 10.72 8.39
CA LEU A 74 -3.78 10.09 9.42
C LEU A 74 -3.46 10.64 10.81
N MET A 75 -2.18 10.80 11.15
CA MET A 75 -1.76 11.42 12.42
C MET A 75 -2.39 12.80 12.57
N ASN A 76 -2.30 13.62 11.54
CA ASN A 76 -2.88 14.95 11.56
C ASN A 76 -4.41 14.92 11.71
N LYS A 77 -5.09 14.10 10.91
CA LYS A 77 -6.56 13.97 10.95
C LYS A 77 -7.10 13.44 12.28
N LEU A 78 -6.37 12.53 12.90
CA LEU A 78 -6.76 11.89 14.17
C LEU A 78 -6.23 12.63 15.39
N GLY A 79 -5.43 13.69 15.21
CA GLY A 79 -4.78 14.40 16.30
C GLY A 79 -3.80 13.52 17.08
N LYS A 80 -3.19 12.53 16.43
CA LYS A 80 -2.25 11.60 17.06
C LYS A 80 -0.83 12.14 17.00
N THR A 81 -0.12 11.99 18.13
CA THR A 81 1.29 12.35 18.25
C THR A 81 2.18 11.12 18.07
N GLU A 82 3.45 11.37 17.74
CA GLU A 82 4.47 10.32 17.68
C GLU A 82 4.59 9.56 19.01
N GLU A 83 4.52 10.26 20.14
CA GLU A 83 4.58 9.65 21.47
C GLU A 83 3.41 8.69 21.73
N GLU A 84 2.19 9.05 21.29
CA GLU A 84 1.02 8.16 21.40
C GLU A 84 1.16 6.93 20.52
N MET A 85 1.71 7.08 19.31
CA MET A 85 1.98 5.97 18.41
C MET A 85 3.04 5.04 18.99
N PHE A 86 4.10 5.59 19.56
CA PHE A 86 5.17 4.81 20.19
C PHE A 86 4.66 3.93 21.34
N LYS A 87 3.68 4.39 22.12
CA LYS A 87 3.06 3.59 23.18
C LYS A 87 2.37 2.31 22.69
N HIS A 88 1.96 2.29 21.42
CA HIS A 88 1.33 1.15 20.78
C HIS A 88 2.29 0.33 19.91
N HIS A 89 3.55 0.75 19.83
CA HIS A 89 4.58 0.02 19.11
C HIS A 89 4.89 -1.30 19.83
N ALA A 90 5.08 -2.35 19.05
CA ALA A 90 5.44 -3.65 19.61
C ALA A 90 6.79 -3.54 20.35
N ASN A 91 6.75 -3.71 21.66
CA ASN A 91 7.93 -3.64 22.50
C ASN A 91 8.52 -5.04 22.68
N LEU A 92 9.25 -5.48 21.66
CA LEU A 92 9.97 -6.75 21.63
C LEU A 92 11.48 -6.57 21.77
N GLU A 93 11.95 -5.37 22.08
CA GLU A 93 13.35 -5.02 22.30
C GLU A 93 13.74 -5.12 23.77
#